data_f10309d0cd34e9a5e6316228c2b7f5fa
#
_entry.id   f10309d0cd34e9a5e6316228c2b7f5fa
#
_cell.length_a   1.000
_cell.length_b   1.000
_cell.length_c   1.000
_cell.angle_alpha   90.00
_cell.angle_beta   90.00
_cell.angle_gamma   90.00
#
_symmetry.space_group_name_H-M   'P 1'
#
loop_
_entity.id
_entity.type
_entity.pdbx_description
1 polymer ?
#
loop_
_entity_poly.entity_id
_entity_poly.type
_entity_poly.pdbx_seq_one_letter_code
_entity_poly.pdbx_strand_id
1 'polypeptide(L)'
;ACATHPPMTKSRKVLVTGGAGYIGSHAVLALKDAGHLPVVVDILTTGFGWAVPDDVPFYEGDISDGDLVARIFHEQGVEAIMHFAGSIIVPESVENPLKYYRNNTANSRSLIESAVTAGVKHFIFSSTAATYGLPEESPVREDTPQIPINPYGLSKLMTEYMLRDVAAVHDFNYCALRYFNVAGADPQGRTGQSTAGATHLIKVAVEAALGKRGHVGVFGTD
;
A
#
# COMPACT_ATOMS: atom_id res chain seq x y z
N ALA A 1 10.92 -8.23 -25.62
CA ALA A 1 12.29 -8.03 -25.13
C ALA A 1 12.18 -7.89 -23.62
N CYS A 2 12.69 -8.88 -22.89
CA CYS A 2 12.77 -8.83 -21.43
C CYS A 2 13.79 -7.76 -21.06
N ALA A 3 13.37 -6.70 -20.40
CA ALA A 3 14.31 -5.69 -19.90
C ALA A 3 15.20 -6.37 -18.85
N THR A 4 16.49 -6.54 -19.18
CA THR A 4 17.48 -6.98 -18.21
C THR A 4 17.61 -5.91 -17.14
N HIS A 5 17.14 -6.18 -15.94
CA HIS A 5 17.36 -5.31 -14.80
C HIS A 5 18.87 -5.23 -14.53
N PRO A 6 19.42 -4.04 -14.24
CA PRO A 6 20.81 -3.94 -13.84
C PRO A 6 21.03 -4.80 -12.58
N PRO A 7 22.23 -5.40 -12.43
CA PRO A 7 22.49 -6.24 -11.26
C PRO A 7 22.32 -5.44 -9.99
N MET A 8 21.48 -5.95 -9.09
CA MET A 8 21.22 -5.33 -7.79
C MET A 8 22.48 -5.35 -6.94
N THR A 9 22.96 -4.19 -6.56
CA THR A 9 24.23 -4.03 -5.86
C THR A 9 24.18 -4.49 -4.39
N LYS A 10 23.01 -4.63 -3.78
CA LYS A 10 22.84 -5.08 -2.38
C LYS A 10 21.42 -5.57 -2.11
N SER A 11 21.28 -6.77 -1.54
CA SER A 11 20.01 -7.25 -0.96
C SER A 11 19.62 -6.36 0.23
N ARG A 12 18.34 -6.01 0.36
CA ARG A 12 17.82 -5.19 1.47
C ARG A 12 16.70 -5.91 2.21
N LYS A 13 16.62 -5.69 3.51
CA LYS A 13 15.48 -6.11 4.33
C LYS A 13 14.40 -5.04 4.27
N VAL A 14 13.22 -5.41 3.78
CA VAL A 14 12.12 -4.49 3.49
C VAL A 14 10.87 -4.90 4.27
N LEU A 15 10.40 -4.06 5.17
CA LEU A 15 9.12 -4.26 5.83
C LEU A 15 7.99 -3.89 4.86
N VAL A 16 7.09 -4.83 4.61
CA VAL A 16 5.88 -4.63 3.80
C VAL A 16 4.67 -4.65 4.73
N THR A 17 4.11 -3.48 5.05
CA THR A 17 2.90 -3.40 5.84
C THR A 17 1.69 -3.59 4.94
N GLY A 18 0.68 -4.31 5.39
CA GLY A 18 -0.42 -4.74 4.53
C GLY A 18 0.04 -5.78 3.48
N GLY A 19 1.11 -6.52 3.80
CA GLY A 19 1.75 -7.47 2.88
C GLY A 19 0.94 -8.72 2.57
N ALA A 20 -0.10 -9.03 3.35
CA ALA A 20 -1.06 -10.09 3.07
C ALA A 20 -2.24 -9.62 2.19
N GLY A 21 -2.34 -8.31 1.90
CA GLY A 21 -3.33 -7.73 1.01
C GLY A 21 -2.96 -7.90 -0.48
N TYR A 22 -3.87 -7.45 -1.37
CA TYR A 22 -3.70 -7.60 -2.82
C TYR A 22 -2.40 -6.99 -3.35
N ILE A 23 -2.19 -5.68 -3.15
CA ILE A 23 -0.99 -4.99 -3.66
C ILE A 23 0.25 -5.43 -2.88
N GLY A 24 0.11 -5.54 -1.55
CA GLY A 24 1.23 -5.92 -0.68
C GLY A 24 1.82 -7.29 -1.01
N SER A 25 0.98 -8.30 -1.27
CA SER A 25 1.46 -9.64 -1.63
C SER A 25 2.21 -9.68 -2.97
N HIS A 26 1.78 -8.88 -3.96
CA HIS A 26 2.53 -8.71 -5.20
C HIS A 26 3.89 -8.03 -4.96
N ALA A 27 3.93 -7.01 -4.08
CA ALA A 27 5.19 -6.35 -3.71
C ALA A 27 6.14 -7.31 -2.98
N VAL A 28 5.63 -8.16 -2.08
CA VAL A 28 6.41 -9.21 -1.40
C VAL A 28 7.05 -10.16 -2.41
N LEU A 29 6.28 -10.66 -3.38
CA LEU A 29 6.79 -11.55 -4.43
C LEU A 29 7.82 -10.85 -5.32
N ALA A 30 7.54 -9.60 -5.74
CA ALA A 30 8.46 -8.83 -6.56
C ALA A 30 9.79 -8.54 -5.84
N LEU A 31 9.76 -8.25 -4.55
CA LEU A 31 10.96 -8.09 -3.72
C LEU A 31 11.78 -9.39 -3.65
N LYS A 32 11.13 -10.54 -3.44
CA LYS A 32 11.79 -11.85 -3.45
C LYS A 32 12.43 -12.16 -4.80
N ASP A 33 11.67 -11.98 -5.88
CA ASP A 33 12.12 -12.23 -7.25
C ASP A 33 13.31 -11.31 -7.63
N ALA A 34 13.39 -10.11 -7.03
CA ALA A 34 14.51 -9.18 -7.15
C ALA A 34 15.68 -9.45 -6.18
N GLY A 35 15.61 -10.48 -5.34
CA GLY A 35 16.65 -10.85 -4.38
C GLY A 35 16.71 -10.01 -3.10
N HIS A 36 15.63 -9.28 -2.79
CA HIS A 36 15.45 -8.64 -1.49
C HIS A 36 14.85 -9.60 -0.46
N LEU A 37 14.87 -9.20 0.79
CA LEU A 37 14.37 -9.96 1.95
C LEU A 37 13.14 -9.24 2.53
N PRO A 38 11.92 -9.52 2.04
CA PRO A 38 10.72 -8.94 2.60
C PRO A 38 10.42 -9.50 4.00
N VAL A 39 9.83 -8.65 4.83
CA VAL A 39 9.22 -8.98 6.11
C VAL A 39 7.81 -8.43 6.07
N VAL A 40 6.81 -9.16 6.53
CA VAL A 40 5.41 -8.74 6.43
C VAL A 40 4.83 -8.45 7.82
N VAL A 41 4.07 -7.35 7.95
CA VAL A 41 3.13 -7.11 9.04
C VAL A 41 1.75 -6.81 8.48
N ASP A 42 0.73 -7.49 9.00
CA ASP A 42 -0.67 -7.35 8.55
C ASP A 42 -1.63 -7.73 9.69
N ILE A 43 -2.79 -7.08 9.78
CA ILE A 43 -3.85 -7.42 10.74
C ILE A 43 -4.88 -8.41 10.16
N LEU A 44 -4.71 -8.84 8.92
CA LEU A 44 -5.57 -9.77 8.20
C LEU A 44 -7.06 -9.38 8.08
N THR A 45 -7.37 -8.07 8.16
CA THR A 45 -8.76 -7.59 8.02
C THR A 45 -9.33 -7.87 6.62
N THR A 46 -8.51 -7.68 5.58
CA THR A 46 -8.86 -7.90 4.17
C THR A 46 -7.82 -8.72 3.43
N GLY A 47 -6.66 -8.91 4.05
CA GLY A 47 -5.56 -9.75 3.57
C GLY A 47 -5.77 -11.22 3.94
N PHE A 48 -4.95 -12.05 3.35
CA PHE A 48 -5.00 -13.51 3.54
C PHE A 48 -3.61 -14.04 3.91
N GLY A 49 -3.50 -14.78 5.01
CA GLY A 49 -2.23 -15.37 5.44
C GLY A 49 -1.55 -16.22 4.36
N TRP A 50 -2.35 -16.94 3.55
CA TRP A 50 -1.83 -17.75 2.43
C TRP A 50 -1.16 -16.93 1.30
N ALA A 51 -1.42 -15.61 1.23
CA ALA A 51 -0.80 -14.74 0.23
C ALA A 51 0.65 -14.35 0.58
N VAL A 52 1.09 -14.66 1.81
CA VAL A 52 2.46 -14.47 2.26
C VAL A 52 3.20 -15.81 2.08
N PRO A 53 4.32 -15.86 1.34
CA PRO A 53 5.11 -17.10 1.20
C PRO A 53 5.63 -17.60 2.55
N ASP A 54 5.65 -18.93 2.76
CA ASP A 54 6.02 -19.58 4.02
C ASP A 54 7.44 -19.24 4.50
N ASP A 55 8.34 -18.88 3.61
CA ASP A 55 9.72 -18.49 3.91
C ASP A 55 9.89 -16.98 4.20
N VAL A 56 8.80 -16.20 4.22
CA VAL A 56 8.79 -14.77 4.55
C VAL A 56 8.38 -14.58 6.00
N PRO A 57 9.20 -13.92 6.84
CA PRO A 57 8.81 -13.58 8.20
C PRO A 57 7.49 -12.80 8.22
N PHE A 58 6.50 -13.33 8.92
CA PHE A 58 5.17 -12.75 9.03
C PHE A 58 4.83 -12.44 10.49
N TYR A 59 4.38 -11.22 10.72
CA TYR A 59 3.91 -10.73 12.01
C TYR A 59 2.43 -10.32 11.88
N GLU A 60 1.55 -11.02 12.58
CA GLU A 60 0.16 -10.59 12.70
C GLU A 60 0.04 -9.49 13.74
N GLY A 61 -0.39 -8.29 13.34
CA GLY A 61 -0.55 -7.17 14.25
C GLY A 61 -0.73 -5.82 13.57
N ASP A 62 -1.07 -4.82 14.38
CA ASP A 62 -1.34 -3.44 13.93
C ASP A 62 -0.04 -2.63 13.91
N ILE A 63 0.16 -1.84 12.85
CA ILE A 63 1.29 -0.90 12.71
C ILE A 63 1.26 0.25 13.72
N SER A 64 0.15 0.46 14.40
CA SER A 64 0.04 1.42 15.52
C SER A 64 0.63 0.90 16.84
N ASP A 65 0.86 -0.41 16.94
CA ASP A 65 1.58 -1.02 18.06
C ASP A 65 3.08 -0.76 17.91
N GLY A 66 3.53 0.29 18.61
CA GLY A 66 4.93 0.73 18.56
C GLY A 66 5.91 -0.32 19.07
N ASP A 67 5.53 -1.13 20.06
CA ASP A 67 6.38 -2.19 20.62
C ASP A 67 6.56 -3.33 19.61
N LEU A 68 5.47 -3.73 18.92
CA LEU A 68 5.53 -4.70 17.84
C LEU A 68 6.43 -4.20 16.71
N VAL A 69 6.22 -2.97 16.25
CA VAL A 69 6.98 -2.40 15.14
C VAL A 69 8.47 -2.25 15.50
N ALA A 70 8.79 -1.78 16.72
CA ALA A 70 10.16 -1.67 17.19
C ALA A 70 10.84 -3.05 17.29
N ARG A 71 10.13 -4.06 17.76
CA ARG A 71 10.60 -5.46 17.79
C ARG A 71 10.92 -5.96 16.38
N ILE A 72 10.02 -5.74 15.40
CA ILE A 72 10.25 -6.14 14.01
C ILE A 72 11.50 -5.47 13.45
N PHE A 73 11.68 -4.17 13.67
CA PHE A 73 12.87 -3.45 13.20
C PHE A 73 14.16 -4.02 13.80
N HIS A 74 14.16 -4.31 15.10
CA HIS A 74 15.31 -4.86 15.80
C HIS A 74 15.63 -6.30 15.35
N GLU A 75 14.64 -7.20 15.34
CA GLU A 75 14.84 -8.62 15.02
C GLU A 75 15.23 -8.82 13.56
N GLN A 76 14.61 -8.05 12.66
CA GLN A 76 14.80 -8.23 11.24
C GLN A 76 15.88 -7.32 10.64
N GLY A 77 16.28 -6.24 11.31
CA GLY A 77 17.23 -5.27 10.76
C GLY A 77 16.68 -4.58 9.51
N VAL A 78 15.46 -4.05 9.58
CA VAL A 78 14.75 -3.43 8.47
C VAL A 78 15.50 -2.19 7.97
N GLU A 79 15.74 -2.11 6.66
CA GLU A 79 16.42 -0.99 5.99
C GLU A 79 15.45 -0.09 5.23
N ALA A 80 14.29 -0.61 4.83
CA ALA A 80 13.28 0.11 4.06
C ALA A 80 11.87 -0.36 4.41
N ILE A 81 10.88 0.49 4.14
CA ILE A 81 9.45 0.19 4.34
C ILE A 81 8.72 0.38 3.03
N MET A 82 7.80 -0.56 2.71
CA MET A 82 6.73 -0.40 1.73
C MET A 82 5.39 -0.45 2.47
N HIS A 83 4.72 0.69 2.53
CA HIS A 83 3.53 0.86 3.37
C HIS A 83 2.26 0.79 2.54
N PHE A 84 1.58 -0.37 2.57
CA PHE A 84 0.28 -0.62 1.90
C PHE A 84 -0.89 -0.74 2.87
N ALA A 85 -0.64 -0.92 4.17
CA ALA A 85 -1.71 -1.00 5.16
C ALA A 85 -2.57 0.26 5.17
N GLY A 86 -3.90 0.09 5.20
CA GLY A 86 -4.83 1.20 5.27
C GLY A 86 -6.23 0.86 4.75
N SER A 87 -7.21 1.68 5.11
CA SER A 87 -8.58 1.61 4.59
C SER A 87 -8.66 2.29 3.22
N ILE A 88 -9.39 1.68 2.26
CA ILE A 88 -9.34 2.07 0.83
C ILE A 88 -10.71 2.34 0.20
N ILE A 89 -11.83 2.18 0.93
CA ILE A 89 -13.18 2.27 0.40
C ILE A 89 -13.67 3.72 0.48
N VAL A 90 -13.72 4.42 -0.64
CA VAL A 90 -14.09 5.85 -0.70
C VAL A 90 -15.49 6.13 -0.12
N PRO A 91 -16.58 5.43 -0.48
CA PRO A 91 -17.90 5.65 0.14
C PRO A 91 -17.86 5.47 1.66
N GLU A 92 -17.23 4.44 2.18
CA GLU A 92 -17.08 4.22 3.62
C GLU A 92 -16.34 5.39 4.30
N SER A 93 -15.39 6.03 3.61
CA SER A 93 -14.67 7.17 4.19
C SER A 93 -15.57 8.37 4.44
N VAL A 94 -16.61 8.53 3.63
CA VAL A 94 -17.61 9.60 3.79
C VAL A 94 -18.56 9.28 4.96
N GLU A 95 -18.95 8.02 5.10
CA GLU A 95 -19.83 7.57 6.18
C GLU A 95 -19.11 7.50 7.54
N ASN A 96 -17.83 7.13 7.55
CA ASN A 96 -17.04 6.99 8.77
C ASN A 96 -15.63 7.62 8.64
N PRO A 97 -15.55 8.96 8.54
CA PRO A 97 -14.28 9.65 8.30
C PRO A 97 -13.24 9.43 9.41
N LEU A 98 -13.65 9.34 10.65
CA LEU A 98 -12.72 9.17 11.78
C LEU A 98 -12.01 7.83 11.76
N LYS A 99 -12.63 6.77 11.22
CA LYS A 99 -11.98 5.48 10.96
C LYS A 99 -10.80 5.67 10.00
N TYR A 100 -10.98 6.46 8.93
CA TYR A 100 -9.95 6.72 7.93
C TYR A 100 -8.81 7.57 8.47
N TYR A 101 -9.12 8.64 9.21
CA TYR A 101 -8.08 9.46 9.84
C TYR A 101 -7.28 8.67 10.90
N ARG A 102 -7.93 7.81 11.67
CA ARG A 102 -7.22 6.92 12.60
C ARG A 102 -6.34 5.94 11.83
N ASN A 103 -6.93 5.18 10.89
CA ASN A 103 -6.26 4.05 10.26
C ASN A 103 -5.18 4.48 9.25
N ASN A 104 -5.49 5.48 8.41
CA ASN A 104 -4.57 5.91 7.35
C ASN A 104 -3.61 7.02 7.80
N THR A 105 -4.03 7.90 8.72
CA THR A 105 -3.21 9.05 9.13
C THR A 105 -2.50 8.79 10.45
N ALA A 106 -3.26 8.49 11.53
CA ALA A 106 -2.68 8.35 12.86
C ALA A 106 -1.79 7.10 12.96
N ASN A 107 -2.24 5.94 12.44
CA ASN A 107 -1.43 4.72 12.45
C ASN A 107 -0.19 4.85 11.55
N SER A 108 -0.30 5.52 10.39
CA SER A 108 0.88 5.82 9.55
C SER A 108 1.85 6.77 10.25
N ARG A 109 1.37 7.76 11.02
CA ARG A 109 2.22 8.62 11.85
C ARG A 109 3.03 7.79 12.84
N SER A 110 2.39 6.85 13.54
CA SER A 110 3.08 5.97 14.50
C SER A 110 4.16 5.13 13.83
N LEU A 111 3.87 4.57 12.64
CA LEU A 111 4.85 3.82 11.85
C LEU A 111 6.04 4.70 11.42
N ILE A 112 5.78 5.92 10.96
CA ILE A 112 6.83 6.88 10.54
C ILE A 112 7.72 7.25 11.73
N GLU A 113 7.12 7.53 12.90
CA GLU A 113 7.85 7.83 14.14
C GLU A 113 8.76 6.67 14.56
N SER A 114 8.24 5.44 14.52
CA SER A 114 9.03 4.23 14.80
C SER A 114 10.15 4.02 13.78
N ALA A 115 9.91 4.30 12.49
CA ALA A 115 10.91 4.20 11.44
C ALA A 115 12.06 5.20 11.64
N VAL A 116 11.74 6.44 11.96
CA VAL A 116 12.75 7.48 12.28
C VAL A 116 13.58 7.08 13.49
N THR A 117 12.92 6.64 14.56
CA THR A 117 13.56 6.21 15.80
C THR A 117 14.52 5.03 15.57
N ALA A 118 14.14 4.09 14.71
CA ALA A 118 14.95 2.94 14.34
C ALA A 118 16.05 3.23 13.29
N GLY A 119 16.08 4.45 12.74
CA GLY A 119 17.05 4.84 11.71
C GLY A 119 16.78 4.23 10.33
N VAL A 120 15.55 3.83 10.04
CA VAL A 120 15.13 3.38 8.71
C VAL A 120 15.11 4.56 7.75
N LYS A 121 15.80 4.44 6.61
CA LYS A 121 16.08 5.58 5.73
C LYS A 121 15.18 5.67 4.49
N HIS A 122 14.46 4.62 4.14
CA HIS A 122 13.70 4.56 2.90
C HIS A 122 12.24 4.15 3.16
N PHE A 123 11.31 4.96 2.65
CA PHE A 123 9.88 4.74 2.85
C PHE A 123 9.11 4.89 1.53
N ILE A 124 8.54 3.81 1.04
CA ILE A 124 7.64 3.83 -0.12
C ILE A 124 6.21 3.79 0.41
N PHE A 125 5.42 4.79 0.05
CA PHE A 125 4.05 4.95 0.51
C PHE A 125 3.04 4.71 -0.61
N SER A 126 2.12 3.80 -0.36
CA SER A 126 0.93 3.60 -1.18
C SER A 126 -0.04 4.76 -0.99
N SER A 127 0.17 5.85 -1.73
CA SER A 127 -0.75 6.97 -1.81
C SER A 127 -1.86 6.70 -2.83
N THR A 128 -2.49 7.72 -3.36
CA THR A 128 -3.64 7.58 -4.28
C THR A 128 -3.77 8.79 -5.18
N ALA A 129 -4.27 8.58 -6.39
CA ALA A 129 -4.69 9.67 -7.27
C ALA A 129 -5.89 10.47 -6.70
N ALA A 130 -6.63 9.93 -5.74
CA ALA A 130 -7.71 10.66 -5.05
C ALA A 130 -7.21 11.91 -4.27
N THR A 131 -5.90 12.07 -4.06
CA THR A 131 -5.31 13.29 -3.50
C THR A 131 -5.49 14.49 -4.41
N TYR A 132 -5.61 14.31 -5.72
CA TYR A 132 -5.82 15.40 -6.69
C TYR A 132 -7.26 15.91 -6.76
N GLY A 133 -8.24 15.13 -6.26
CA GLY A 133 -9.67 15.49 -6.32
C GLY A 133 -10.21 15.52 -7.75
N LEU A 134 -10.67 16.69 -8.19
CA LEU A 134 -11.17 16.95 -9.54
C LEU A 134 -10.19 17.90 -10.27
N PRO A 135 -9.14 17.40 -10.89
CA PRO A 135 -8.16 18.24 -11.60
C PRO A 135 -8.80 18.89 -12.85
N GLU A 136 -8.41 20.13 -13.14
CA GLU A 136 -8.91 20.86 -14.31
C GLU A 136 -8.27 20.35 -15.62
N GLU A 137 -7.09 19.76 -15.55
CA GLU A 137 -6.31 19.29 -16.70
C GLU A 137 -6.06 17.76 -16.63
N SER A 138 -6.02 17.14 -17.80
CA SER A 138 -5.62 15.74 -18.01
C SER A 138 -4.59 15.67 -19.15
N PRO A 139 -3.49 14.92 -18.99
CA PRO A 139 -3.18 14.01 -17.87
C PRO A 139 -2.72 14.76 -16.60
N VAL A 140 -3.03 14.17 -15.44
CA VAL A 140 -2.56 14.65 -14.13
C VAL A 140 -1.06 14.43 -14.00
N ARG A 141 -0.35 15.42 -13.43
CA ARG A 141 1.11 15.41 -13.21
C ARG A 141 1.39 15.45 -11.70
N GLU A 142 2.65 15.21 -11.33
CA GLU A 142 3.07 15.21 -9.91
C GLU A 142 2.95 16.59 -9.25
N ASP A 143 3.05 17.66 -10.03
CA ASP A 143 2.95 19.07 -9.61
C ASP A 143 1.51 19.62 -9.66
N THR A 144 0.54 18.86 -10.16
CA THR A 144 -0.89 19.21 -10.13
C THR A 144 -1.34 19.45 -8.68
N PRO A 145 -2.10 20.52 -8.39
CA PRO A 145 -2.60 20.81 -7.06
C PRO A 145 -3.38 19.64 -6.45
N GLN A 146 -3.08 19.32 -5.20
CA GLN A 146 -3.74 18.25 -4.46
C GLN A 146 -4.89 18.83 -3.62
N ILE A 147 -6.12 18.62 -4.10
CA ILE A 147 -7.36 19.12 -3.47
C ILE A 147 -8.34 17.94 -3.33
N PRO A 148 -8.11 17.03 -2.37
CA PRO A 148 -8.95 15.84 -2.20
C PRO A 148 -10.39 16.23 -1.84
N ILE A 149 -11.36 15.52 -2.42
CA ILE A 149 -12.80 15.77 -2.26
C ILE A 149 -13.49 14.77 -1.30
N ASN A 150 -12.72 13.90 -0.67
CA ASN A 150 -13.25 12.92 0.28
C ASN A 150 -12.23 12.61 1.39
N PRO A 151 -12.68 12.07 2.55
CA PRO A 151 -11.81 11.76 3.67
C PRO A 151 -10.71 10.74 3.38
N TYR A 152 -10.95 9.78 2.48
CA TYR A 152 -9.93 8.84 2.04
C TYR A 152 -8.74 9.56 1.38
N GLY A 153 -9.00 10.38 0.35
CA GLY A 153 -7.97 11.15 -0.33
C GLY A 153 -7.22 12.08 0.63
N LEU A 154 -7.97 12.77 1.51
CA LEU A 154 -7.37 13.68 2.50
C LEU A 154 -6.50 12.92 3.52
N SER A 155 -6.93 11.75 4.00
CA SER A 155 -6.14 10.95 4.95
C SER A 155 -4.80 10.48 4.34
N LYS A 156 -4.78 10.15 3.05
CA LYS A 156 -3.55 9.81 2.32
C LYS A 156 -2.66 11.04 2.11
N LEU A 157 -3.23 12.18 1.74
CA LEU A 157 -2.49 13.44 1.58
C LEU A 157 -1.83 13.91 2.88
N MET A 158 -2.52 13.78 4.01
CA MET A 158 -1.93 14.08 5.33
C MET A 158 -0.68 13.23 5.60
N THR A 159 -0.68 11.97 5.20
CA THR A 159 0.49 11.09 5.32
C THR A 159 1.63 11.54 4.41
N GLU A 160 1.36 11.98 3.17
CA GLU A 160 2.38 12.56 2.30
C GLU A 160 3.03 13.81 2.93
N TYR A 161 2.24 14.67 3.55
CA TYR A 161 2.76 15.85 4.24
C TYR A 161 3.67 15.47 5.42
N MET A 162 3.29 14.48 6.22
CA MET A 162 4.17 13.98 7.29
C MET A 162 5.49 13.44 6.75
N LEU A 163 5.45 12.65 5.68
CA LEU A 163 6.66 12.11 5.05
C LEU A 163 7.58 13.21 4.51
N ARG A 164 6.99 14.24 3.86
CA ARG A 164 7.73 15.41 3.37
C ARG A 164 8.42 16.17 4.50
N ASP A 165 7.68 16.44 5.56
CA ASP A 165 8.18 17.24 6.69
C ASP A 165 9.25 16.47 7.48
N VAL A 166 9.10 15.14 7.63
CA VAL A 166 10.13 14.26 8.23
C VAL A 166 11.40 14.21 7.38
N ALA A 167 11.25 14.09 6.06
CA ALA A 167 12.40 14.05 5.15
C ALA A 167 13.19 15.37 5.12
N ALA A 168 12.56 16.48 5.48
CA ALA A 168 13.22 17.78 5.56
C ALA A 168 14.19 17.92 6.76
N VAL A 169 14.01 17.10 7.81
CA VAL A 169 14.75 17.25 9.09
C VAL A 169 15.49 15.99 9.53
N HIS A 170 15.29 14.85 8.84
CA HIS A 170 15.94 13.58 9.13
C HIS A 170 16.63 13.01 7.87
N ASP A 171 17.62 12.13 8.03
CA ASP A 171 18.19 11.32 6.94
C ASP A 171 17.17 10.24 6.52
N PHE A 172 16.12 10.70 5.85
CA PHE A 172 14.94 9.92 5.50
C PHE A 172 14.47 10.25 4.10
N ASN A 173 14.36 9.24 3.25
CA ASN A 173 13.92 9.38 1.87
C ASN A 173 12.56 8.70 1.69
N TYR A 174 11.65 9.35 0.98
CA TYR A 174 10.35 8.75 0.69
C TYR A 174 9.97 8.84 -0.78
N CYS A 175 9.06 7.96 -1.17
CA CYS A 175 8.37 8.00 -2.45
C CYS A 175 6.88 7.72 -2.22
N ALA A 176 6.01 8.68 -2.57
CA ALA A 176 4.55 8.52 -2.52
C ALA A 176 4.04 8.12 -3.90
N LEU A 177 3.48 6.91 -4.02
CA LEU A 177 2.95 6.37 -5.26
C LEU A 177 1.45 6.71 -5.39
N ARG A 178 1.11 7.69 -6.22
CA ARG A 178 -0.26 8.17 -6.44
C ARG A 178 -0.89 7.46 -7.63
N TYR A 179 -1.22 6.19 -7.47
CA TYR A 179 -1.85 5.40 -8.52
C TYR A 179 -3.39 5.38 -8.38
N PHE A 180 -4.04 5.02 -9.47
CA PHE A 180 -5.49 4.80 -9.54
C PHE A 180 -5.85 3.36 -9.13
N ASN A 181 -6.72 2.72 -9.90
CA ASN A 181 -7.14 1.34 -9.67
C ASN A 181 -6.07 0.36 -10.17
N VAL A 182 -5.47 -0.36 -9.25
CA VAL A 182 -4.50 -1.41 -9.57
C VAL A 182 -5.23 -2.64 -10.08
N ALA A 183 -4.73 -3.26 -11.14
CA ALA A 183 -5.25 -4.48 -11.71
C ALA A 183 -4.12 -5.43 -12.10
N GLY A 184 -4.42 -6.72 -12.09
CA GLY A 184 -3.50 -7.77 -12.51
C GLY A 184 -3.44 -8.93 -11.53
N ALA A 185 -2.74 -9.98 -11.96
CA ALA A 185 -2.41 -11.13 -11.15
C ALA A 185 -0.95 -11.52 -11.41
N ASP A 186 -0.35 -12.25 -10.48
CA ASP A 186 0.99 -12.78 -10.69
C ASP A 186 1.01 -13.75 -11.88
N PRO A 187 1.94 -13.61 -12.83
CA PRO A 187 2.01 -14.47 -14.01
C PRO A 187 2.22 -15.95 -13.68
N GLN A 188 2.77 -16.24 -12.51
CA GLN A 188 2.99 -17.60 -12.03
C GLN A 188 1.81 -18.14 -11.20
N GLY A 189 0.74 -17.34 -11.03
CA GLY A 189 -0.45 -17.73 -10.28
C GLY A 189 -0.27 -17.77 -8.75
N ARG A 190 0.80 -17.19 -8.21
CA ARG A 190 1.10 -17.21 -6.76
C ARG A 190 0.18 -16.30 -5.95
N THR A 191 -0.30 -15.19 -6.52
CA THR A 191 -1.22 -14.25 -5.89
C THR A 191 -2.07 -13.51 -6.92
N GLY A 192 -3.15 -12.89 -6.44
CA GLY A 192 -4.08 -12.09 -7.25
C GLY A 192 -5.12 -11.43 -6.34
N GLN A 193 -6.05 -10.68 -6.93
CA GLN A 193 -7.07 -9.98 -6.17
C GLN A 193 -8.14 -10.95 -5.65
N SER A 194 -8.02 -11.35 -4.38
CA SER A 194 -8.92 -12.30 -3.71
C SER A 194 -9.89 -11.63 -2.73
N THR A 195 -9.75 -10.32 -2.47
CA THR A 195 -10.60 -9.57 -1.53
C THR A 195 -12.08 -9.76 -1.84
N ALA A 196 -12.84 -10.20 -0.85
CA ALA A 196 -14.29 -10.38 -0.98
C ALA A 196 -14.98 -9.02 -1.23
N GLY A 197 -15.98 -9.02 -2.12
CA GLY A 197 -16.75 -7.81 -2.43
C GLY A 197 -15.97 -6.70 -3.15
N ALA A 198 -14.78 -6.99 -3.70
CA ALA A 198 -14.02 -5.99 -4.45
C ALA A 198 -14.83 -5.42 -5.63
N THR A 199 -14.73 -4.10 -5.79
CA THR A 199 -15.51 -3.32 -6.79
C THR A 199 -14.69 -2.92 -8.01
N HIS A 200 -13.41 -3.30 -8.07
CA HIS A 200 -12.53 -2.97 -9.20
C HIS A 200 -13.02 -3.62 -10.49
N LEU A 201 -13.11 -2.82 -11.55
CA LEU A 201 -13.70 -3.19 -12.84
C LEU A 201 -13.18 -4.54 -13.38
N ILE A 202 -11.87 -4.75 -13.41
CA ILE A 202 -11.27 -5.97 -13.96
C ILE A 202 -11.75 -7.21 -13.18
N LYS A 203 -11.73 -7.18 -11.84
CA LYS A 203 -12.23 -8.30 -11.04
C LYS A 203 -13.72 -8.54 -11.24
N VAL A 204 -14.52 -7.48 -11.24
CA VAL A 204 -15.98 -7.55 -11.47
C VAL A 204 -16.28 -8.15 -12.84
N ALA A 205 -15.58 -7.72 -13.90
CA ALA A 205 -15.74 -8.25 -15.24
C ALA A 205 -15.36 -9.74 -15.33
N VAL A 206 -14.23 -10.13 -14.71
CA VAL A 206 -13.80 -11.54 -14.66
C VAL A 206 -14.78 -12.41 -13.89
N GLU A 207 -15.29 -11.96 -12.75
CA GLU A 207 -16.30 -12.69 -11.96
C GLU A 207 -17.60 -12.87 -12.75
N ALA A 208 -18.04 -11.84 -13.51
CA ALA A 208 -19.19 -11.94 -14.38
C ALA A 208 -18.95 -12.94 -15.52
N ALA A 209 -17.82 -12.86 -16.20
CA ALA A 209 -17.45 -13.80 -17.28
C ALA A 209 -17.38 -15.26 -16.80
N LEU A 210 -16.99 -15.49 -15.55
CA LEU A 210 -16.92 -16.82 -14.93
C LEU A 210 -18.25 -17.27 -14.31
N GLY A 211 -19.33 -16.50 -14.45
CA GLY A 211 -20.63 -16.81 -13.86
C GLY A 211 -20.72 -16.69 -12.33
N LYS A 212 -19.69 -16.12 -11.69
CA LYS A 212 -19.65 -15.86 -10.23
C LYS A 212 -20.46 -14.63 -9.83
N ARG A 213 -20.78 -13.78 -10.80
CA ARG A 213 -21.57 -12.54 -10.65
C ARG A 213 -22.60 -12.45 -11.80
N GLY A 214 -23.82 -12.10 -11.50
CA GLY A 214 -24.92 -12.08 -12.50
C GLY A 214 -24.81 -10.94 -13.54
N HIS A 215 -24.17 -9.83 -13.20
CA HIS A 215 -24.05 -8.65 -14.09
C HIS A 215 -22.87 -7.75 -13.71
N VAL A 216 -22.51 -6.88 -14.62
CA VAL A 216 -21.60 -5.74 -14.39
C VAL A 216 -22.43 -4.47 -14.39
N GLY A 217 -22.39 -3.70 -13.29
CA GLY A 217 -23.07 -2.41 -13.21
C GLY A 217 -22.31 -1.35 -14.01
N VAL A 218 -23.02 -0.60 -14.85
CA VAL A 218 -22.51 0.60 -15.54
C VAL A 218 -23.13 1.80 -14.85
N PHE A 219 -22.30 2.70 -14.31
CA PHE A 219 -22.75 3.83 -13.50
C PHE A 219 -22.81 5.16 -14.28
N GLY A 220 -22.44 5.18 -15.56
CA GLY A 220 -22.50 6.30 -16.47
C GLY A 220 -22.24 5.84 -17.89
N THR A 221 -22.70 6.62 -18.86
CA THR A 221 -22.53 6.37 -20.31
C THR A 221 -22.02 7.59 -21.05
N ASP A 222 -21.65 8.64 -20.36
CA ASP A 222 -21.12 9.93 -20.78
C ASP A 222 -19.59 10.00 -20.82
#